data_7534f708ea494c16fe1bf5fdb99b78f9
#
_entry.id   7534f708ea494c16fe1bf5fdb99b78f9
#
_cell.length_a   1.000
_cell.length_b   1.000
_cell.length_c   1.000
_cell.angle_alpha   90.00
_cell.angle_beta   90.00
_cell.angle_gamma   90.00
#
_symmetry.space_group_name_H-M   'P 1'
#
loop_
_entity.id
_entity.type
_entity.pdbx_description
1 polymer ?
#
loop_
_entity_poly.entity_id
_entity_poly.type
_entity_poly.pdbx_seq_one_letter_code
_entity_poly.pdbx_strand_id
1 'polypeptide(L)'
;MASRNSPLNPSVHFDNFRNWLELEGEAERQRMESRRNRLTPAEAERSGSTLLNMVVTSHTTGLGGRYLLTLQKRHAPERLPWHRFRVGSPVSLSSEQDHRPLSGVVSARRRDHIEVALNKWPEGDSFRVDMTPDEVTRKRQREAMDAAEHATGRLAKLRDLLLYHADPDFGEPPEPEGAEHLDDSQRQAVAFALSAQDLAIIHGPPGTGKTTTVVEVIRQAVANGQRVLACAPSNTAVDNLLERLIATGARAVRLGHPARVLEVVRSHTLDALVEQHDARPVIQDMLKEADQLERRSRRYTRARPAPGQKHQQRKEARELRRHARMLEQHAINQLLADAEVICATVSFDFRVLDESTFDLLVIDEACQSVEPGCWIPLRHVQRVVLAGDHCQLPPTILSGEAAQQGLDVSLMQRLVEHFGDTVTRQLTVQYRMHEQIMQFSSDHFYDG
;
A
#
# COMPACT_ATOMS: atom_id res chain seq x y z
N MET A 1 -29.40 -11.04 23.61
CA MET A 1 -29.10 -11.91 22.44
C MET A 1 -29.39 -11.09 21.20
N ALA A 2 -28.37 -10.44 20.63
CA ALA A 2 -28.50 -9.76 19.37
C ALA A 2 -28.75 -10.81 18.27
N SER A 3 -29.73 -10.57 17.40
CA SER A 3 -30.02 -11.45 16.25
C SER A 3 -28.78 -11.50 15.40
N ARG A 4 -28.10 -12.64 15.29
CA ARG A 4 -27.04 -12.85 14.32
C ARG A 4 -27.59 -12.48 12.93
N ASN A 5 -26.95 -11.57 12.25
CA ASN A 5 -27.33 -11.24 10.87
C ASN A 5 -27.25 -12.51 10.02
N SER A 6 -28.21 -12.69 9.11
CA SER A 6 -28.18 -13.82 8.19
C SER A 6 -26.91 -13.82 7.34
N PRO A 7 -26.43 -15.01 6.89
CA PRO A 7 -25.29 -15.09 5.95
C PRO A 7 -25.48 -14.16 4.77
N LEU A 8 -24.43 -13.45 4.40
CA LEU A 8 -24.44 -12.50 3.29
C LEU A 8 -24.26 -13.26 1.96
N ASN A 9 -25.12 -13.00 0.99
CA ASN A 9 -24.91 -13.56 -0.36
C ASN A 9 -23.65 -12.93 -0.99
N PRO A 10 -22.62 -13.73 -1.34
CA PRO A 10 -21.36 -13.20 -1.84
C PRO A 10 -21.51 -12.30 -3.08
N SER A 11 -22.31 -12.71 -4.05
CA SER A 11 -22.52 -11.94 -5.28
C SER A 11 -23.17 -10.58 -5.00
N VAL A 12 -24.24 -10.56 -4.21
CA VAL A 12 -24.92 -9.32 -3.82
C VAL A 12 -23.99 -8.40 -3.02
N HIS A 13 -23.23 -8.97 -2.09
CA HIS A 13 -22.31 -8.23 -1.25
C HIS A 13 -21.21 -7.53 -2.07
N PHE A 14 -20.54 -8.29 -2.96
CA PHE A 14 -19.49 -7.72 -3.79
C PHE A 14 -20.02 -6.78 -4.87
N ASP A 15 -21.22 -7.03 -5.42
CA ASP A 15 -21.86 -6.12 -6.37
C ASP A 15 -22.21 -4.78 -5.74
N ASN A 16 -22.67 -4.76 -4.49
CA ASN A 16 -22.88 -3.53 -3.76
C ASN A 16 -21.58 -2.72 -3.65
N PHE A 17 -20.48 -3.35 -3.24
CA PHE A 17 -19.20 -2.68 -3.16
C PHE A 17 -18.67 -2.20 -4.51
N ARG A 18 -18.87 -2.94 -5.60
CA ARG A 18 -18.52 -2.49 -6.96
C ARG A 18 -19.26 -1.21 -7.32
N ASN A 19 -20.57 -1.15 -7.03
CA ASN A 19 -21.40 0.02 -7.26
C ASN A 19 -20.95 1.21 -6.39
N TRP A 20 -20.68 0.99 -5.10
CA TRP A 20 -20.23 2.05 -4.19
C TRP A 20 -18.84 2.58 -4.57
N LEU A 21 -17.93 1.72 -5.01
CA LEU A 21 -16.63 2.16 -5.54
C LEU A 21 -16.77 2.96 -6.84
N GLU A 22 -17.78 2.71 -7.66
CA GLU A 22 -18.04 3.53 -8.84
C GLU A 22 -18.57 4.91 -8.43
N LEU A 23 -19.54 4.99 -7.49
CA LEU A 23 -20.02 6.25 -6.93
C LEU A 23 -18.88 7.08 -6.31
N GLU A 24 -17.98 6.43 -5.57
CA GLU A 24 -16.78 7.07 -5.01
C GLU A 24 -15.86 7.60 -6.10
N GLY A 25 -15.64 6.80 -7.16
CA GLY A 25 -14.87 7.19 -8.32
C GLY A 25 -15.47 8.36 -9.09
N GLU A 26 -16.77 8.38 -9.25
CA GLU A 26 -17.50 9.49 -9.88
C GLU A 26 -17.40 10.79 -9.04
N ALA A 27 -17.58 10.69 -7.74
CA ALA A 27 -17.43 11.82 -6.83
C ALA A 27 -16.01 12.42 -6.90
N GLU A 28 -14.99 11.57 -6.95
CA GLU A 28 -13.60 12.01 -7.11
C GLU A 28 -13.38 12.67 -8.47
N ARG A 29 -13.85 12.07 -9.57
CA ARG A 29 -13.78 12.63 -10.92
C ARG A 29 -14.48 13.98 -11.00
N GLN A 30 -15.71 14.08 -10.53
CA GLN A 30 -16.48 15.32 -10.51
C GLN A 30 -15.80 16.42 -9.69
N ARG A 31 -15.22 16.07 -8.53
CA ARG A 31 -14.45 17.01 -7.71
C ARG A 31 -13.20 17.53 -8.44
N MET A 32 -12.55 16.69 -9.25
CA MET A 32 -11.40 17.09 -10.04
C MET A 32 -11.82 17.87 -11.29
N GLU A 33 -12.87 17.46 -12.00
CA GLU A 33 -13.38 18.11 -13.20
C GLU A 33 -13.99 19.49 -12.88
N SER A 34 -14.75 19.61 -11.82
CA SER A 34 -15.29 20.91 -11.38
C SER A 34 -14.18 21.93 -11.07
N ARG A 35 -13.01 21.44 -10.63
CA ARG A 35 -11.81 22.26 -10.46
C ARG A 35 -11.10 22.54 -11.78
N ARG A 36 -11.11 21.59 -12.73
CA ARG A 36 -10.43 21.70 -14.03
C ARG A 36 -11.21 22.54 -15.03
N ASN A 37 -12.53 22.35 -15.17
CA ASN A 37 -13.38 23.00 -16.17
C ASN A 37 -13.75 24.45 -15.81
N ARG A 38 -13.67 24.82 -14.53
CA ARG A 38 -13.90 26.20 -14.05
C ARG A 38 -12.65 27.05 -14.00
N LEU A 39 -11.45 26.46 -14.21
CA LEU A 39 -10.18 27.13 -14.02
C LEU A 39 -9.40 27.18 -15.33
N THR A 40 -8.90 28.36 -15.67
CA THR A 40 -7.85 28.50 -16.68
C THR A 40 -6.60 27.69 -16.26
N PRO A 41 -5.70 27.33 -17.18
CA PRO A 41 -4.45 26.64 -16.83
C PRO A 41 -3.69 27.32 -15.68
N ALA A 42 -3.62 28.65 -15.68
CA ALA A 42 -2.94 29.43 -14.64
C ALA A 42 -3.69 29.39 -13.30
N GLU A 43 -5.01 29.32 -13.29
CA GLU A 43 -5.82 29.14 -12.08
C GLU A 43 -5.72 27.71 -11.55
N ALA A 44 -5.68 26.70 -12.42
CA ALA A 44 -5.42 25.31 -12.05
C ALA A 44 -4.06 25.14 -11.37
N GLU A 45 -3.02 25.84 -11.85
CA GLU A 45 -1.72 25.88 -11.18
C GLU A 45 -1.81 26.59 -9.83
N ARG A 46 -2.49 27.74 -9.74
CA ARG A 46 -2.71 28.44 -8.46
C ARG A 46 -3.52 27.61 -7.45
N SER A 47 -4.44 26.78 -7.92
CA SER A 47 -5.19 25.84 -7.06
C SER A 47 -4.33 24.68 -6.53
N GLY A 48 -3.11 24.52 -7.07
CA GLY A 48 -2.15 23.48 -6.71
C GLY A 48 -2.46 22.09 -7.26
N SER A 49 -3.44 21.94 -8.15
CA SER A 49 -3.78 20.66 -8.78
C SER A 49 -3.00 20.35 -10.06
N THR A 50 -2.31 21.35 -10.59
CA THR A 50 -1.56 21.31 -11.84
C THR A 50 -0.18 21.96 -11.67
N LEU A 51 0.82 21.49 -12.38
CA LEU A 51 2.10 22.18 -12.61
C LEU A 51 2.31 22.33 -14.11
N LEU A 52 2.54 23.55 -14.55
CA LEU A 52 2.74 23.91 -15.96
C LEU A 52 4.21 24.14 -16.29
N ASN A 53 4.57 24.07 -17.59
CA ASN A 53 5.91 24.37 -18.08
C ASN A 53 7.02 23.64 -17.32
N MET A 54 6.78 22.36 -17.02
CA MET A 54 7.76 21.50 -16.38
C MET A 54 8.72 20.92 -17.42
N VAL A 55 10.00 20.84 -17.08
CA VAL A 55 11.05 20.24 -17.92
C VAL A 55 11.74 19.11 -17.18
N VAL A 56 12.14 18.08 -17.91
CA VAL A 56 12.95 16.99 -17.35
C VAL A 56 14.40 17.47 -17.23
N THR A 57 14.90 17.57 -16.01
CA THR A 57 16.28 17.99 -15.72
C THR A 57 17.21 16.81 -15.51
N SER A 58 16.71 15.74 -14.94
CA SER A 58 17.46 14.49 -14.80
C SER A 58 16.50 13.30 -14.79
N HIS A 59 17.06 12.11 -14.96
CA HIS A 59 16.31 10.88 -14.84
C HIS A 59 17.18 9.75 -14.29
N THR A 60 16.51 8.83 -13.59
CA THR A 60 17.11 7.56 -13.15
C THR A 60 16.17 6.42 -13.52
N THR A 61 16.66 5.19 -13.40
CA THR A 61 15.83 4.00 -13.61
C THR A 61 15.55 3.38 -12.24
N GLY A 62 14.29 3.33 -11.87
CA GLY A 62 13.82 2.64 -10.65
C GLY A 62 13.58 1.16 -10.90
N LEU A 63 13.16 0.44 -9.85
CA LEU A 63 12.83 -0.98 -9.90
C LEU A 63 11.83 -1.29 -11.02
N GLY A 64 12.02 -2.42 -11.69
CA GLY A 64 11.18 -2.85 -12.80
C GLY A 64 11.36 -2.03 -14.09
N GLY A 65 12.45 -1.24 -14.21
CA GLY A 65 12.76 -0.45 -15.38
C GLY A 65 11.87 0.78 -15.57
N ARG A 66 11.24 1.28 -14.51
CA ARG A 66 10.48 2.53 -14.52
C ARG A 66 11.39 3.72 -14.68
N TYR A 67 10.95 4.72 -15.42
CA TYR A 67 11.65 6.00 -15.53
C TYR A 67 11.27 6.89 -14.34
N LEU A 68 12.24 7.31 -13.55
CA LEU A 68 12.08 8.31 -12.49
C LEU A 68 12.57 9.64 -13.07
N LEU A 69 11.66 10.56 -13.39
CA LEU A 69 11.95 11.82 -14.04
C LEU A 69 11.90 12.95 -13.03
N THR A 70 13.00 13.66 -12.87
CA THR A 70 13.06 14.91 -12.11
C THR A 70 12.51 16.04 -12.97
N LEU A 71 11.41 16.63 -12.52
CA LEU A 71 10.71 17.72 -13.22
C LEU A 71 10.85 19.02 -12.45
N GLN A 72 11.35 20.07 -13.13
CA GLN A 72 11.49 21.43 -12.60
C GLN A 72 10.74 22.43 -13.48
N LYS A 73 10.48 23.62 -12.94
CA LYS A 73 9.93 24.73 -13.74
C LYS A 73 10.97 25.25 -14.74
N ARG A 74 10.57 25.44 -16.00
CA ARG A 74 11.44 25.98 -17.05
C ARG A 74 11.97 27.37 -16.72
N HIS A 75 11.14 28.27 -16.17
CA HIS A 75 11.46 29.67 -15.93
C HIS A 75 11.62 30.07 -14.45
N ALA A 76 11.46 29.13 -13.53
CA ALA A 76 11.64 29.35 -12.11
C ALA A 76 12.21 28.08 -11.44
N PRO A 77 13.46 27.69 -11.73
CA PRO A 77 14.01 26.41 -11.28
C PRO A 77 14.25 26.36 -9.77
N GLU A 78 14.31 27.49 -9.07
CA GLU A 78 14.65 27.54 -7.64
C GLU A 78 13.49 27.13 -6.72
N ARG A 79 12.23 27.23 -7.19
CA ARG A 79 11.07 26.89 -6.38
C ARG A 79 9.85 26.57 -7.24
N LEU A 80 9.17 25.46 -6.87
CA LEU A 80 7.84 25.18 -7.40
C LEU A 80 6.79 26.13 -6.78
N PRO A 81 5.72 26.51 -7.53
CA PRO A 81 4.56 27.16 -6.96
C PRO A 81 3.93 26.26 -5.87
N TRP A 82 3.10 26.82 -5.02
CA TRP A 82 2.35 25.99 -4.06
C TRP A 82 1.52 24.94 -4.79
N HIS A 83 1.59 23.68 -4.33
CA HIS A 83 0.89 22.58 -4.97
C HIS A 83 0.49 21.49 -3.96
N ARG A 84 -0.51 20.70 -4.32
CA ARG A 84 -1.10 19.62 -3.52
C ARG A 84 -0.48 18.25 -3.79
N PHE A 85 0.41 18.13 -4.77
CA PHE A 85 1.08 16.86 -5.08
C PHE A 85 1.81 16.35 -3.85
N ARG A 86 1.52 15.12 -3.49
CA ARG A 86 2.21 14.39 -2.43
C ARG A 86 2.93 13.20 -3.06
N VAL A 87 3.96 12.70 -2.39
CA VAL A 87 4.57 11.45 -2.80
C VAL A 87 3.50 10.37 -2.85
N GLY A 88 3.41 9.72 -4.02
CA GLY A 88 2.40 8.75 -4.35
C GLY A 88 1.09 9.29 -4.90
N SER A 89 0.94 10.58 -5.07
CA SER A 89 -0.19 11.10 -5.85
C SER A 89 -0.16 10.54 -7.25
N PRO A 90 -1.26 9.96 -7.75
CA PRO A 90 -1.37 9.60 -9.16
C PRO A 90 -1.43 10.88 -9.99
N VAL A 91 -0.69 10.89 -11.10
CA VAL A 91 -0.57 12.04 -11.97
C VAL A 91 -0.65 11.65 -13.43
N SER A 92 -1.05 12.63 -14.24
CA SER A 92 -0.99 12.60 -15.69
C SER A 92 0.06 13.59 -16.18
N LEU A 93 1.02 13.11 -16.97
CA LEU A 93 2.02 13.92 -17.65
C LEU A 93 1.59 14.07 -19.11
N SER A 94 1.36 15.30 -19.56
CA SER A 94 1.04 15.63 -20.95
C SER A 94 2.02 16.66 -21.52
N SER A 95 2.29 16.59 -22.81
CA SER A 95 3.10 17.58 -23.54
C SER A 95 2.26 18.24 -24.63
N GLU A 96 2.73 19.38 -25.12
CA GLU A 96 2.10 20.06 -26.27
C GLU A 96 2.29 19.28 -27.59
N GLN A 97 3.29 18.39 -27.63
CA GLN A 97 3.65 17.60 -28.83
C GLN A 97 2.95 16.25 -28.88
N ASP A 98 2.61 15.68 -27.71
CA ASP A 98 1.89 14.41 -27.60
C ASP A 98 0.63 14.61 -26.76
N HIS A 99 -0.52 14.55 -27.41
CA HIS A 99 -1.84 14.68 -26.77
C HIS A 99 -2.24 13.45 -25.94
N ARG A 100 -1.42 12.40 -25.90
CA ARG A 100 -1.68 11.21 -25.09
C ARG A 100 -1.04 11.36 -23.71
N PRO A 101 -1.83 11.61 -22.66
CA PRO A 101 -1.29 11.76 -21.34
C PRO A 101 -0.69 10.42 -20.85
N LEU A 102 0.50 10.49 -20.27
CA LEU A 102 1.15 9.37 -19.61
C LEU A 102 0.76 9.34 -18.13
N SER A 103 0.23 8.22 -17.67
CA SER A 103 -0.06 8.02 -16.26
C SER A 103 1.22 7.74 -15.48
N GLY A 104 1.38 8.39 -14.35
CA GLY A 104 2.51 8.25 -13.46
C GLY A 104 2.14 8.44 -12.00
N VAL A 105 3.16 8.35 -11.15
CA VAL A 105 3.02 8.56 -9.71
C VAL A 105 4.14 9.47 -9.25
N VAL A 106 3.85 10.44 -8.40
CA VAL A 106 4.87 11.29 -7.78
C VAL A 106 5.76 10.44 -6.89
N SER A 107 7.04 10.31 -7.20
CA SER A 107 8.01 9.51 -6.45
C SER A 107 8.80 10.33 -5.42
N ALA A 108 9.05 11.61 -5.70
CA ALA A 108 9.66 12.52 -4.73
C ALA A 108 9.07 13.92 -4.86
N ARG A 109 9.15 14.68 -3.77
CA ARG A 109 8.76 16.08 -3.69
C ARG A 109 9.84 16.88 -2.97
N ARG A 110 10.33 17.91 -3.61
CA ARG A 110 11.28 18.88 -3.07
C ARG A 110 10.75 20.30 -3.28
N ARG A 111 11.48 21.28 -2.76
CA ARG A 111 11.11 22.71 -2.89
C ARG A 111 11.11 23.19 -4.33
N ASP A 112 12.04 22.69 -5.12
CA ASP A 112 12.37 23.13 -6.49
C ASP A 112 11.93 22.14 -7.56
N HIS A 113 11.64 20.89 -7.21
CA HIS A 113 11.25 19.85 -8.15
C HIS A 113 10.31 18.81 -7.58
N ILE A 114 9.63 18.11 -8.48
CA ILE A 114 8.99 16.82 -8.19
C ILE A 114 9.66 15.74 -9.04
N GLU A 115 9.68 14.51 -8.52
CA GLU A 115 10.04 13.34 -9.30
C GLU A 115 8.79 12.54 -9.62
N VAL A 116 8.66 12.09 -10.88
CA VAL A 116 7.52 11.30 -11.34
C VAL A 116 8.01 9.99 -11.93
N ALA A 117 7.47 8.90 -11.41
CA ALA A 117 7.69 7.55 -11.91
C ALA A 117 6.75 7.25 -13.07
N LEU A 118 7.27 6.86 -14.23
CA LEU A 118 6.53 6.53 -15.44
C LEU A 118 6.96 5.17 -15.98
N ASN A 119 6.05 4.46 -16.64
CA ASN A 119 6.35 3.20 -17.32
C ASN A 119 6.90 3.40 -18.74
N LYS A 120 6.72 4.59 -19.32
CA LYS A 120 7.18 4.95 -20.66
C LYS A 120 7.89 6.30 -20.60
N TRP A 121 8.87 6.49 -21.50
CA TRP A 121 9.52 7.79 -21.67
C TRP A 121 8.55 8.78 -22.33
N PRO A 122 8.38 10.01 -21.79
CA PRO A 122 7.52 11.01 -22.40
C PRO A 122 8.21 11.66 -23.62
N GLU A 123 7.41 11.99 -24.63
CA GLU A 123 7.88 12.76 -25.79
C GLU A 123 7.57 14.26 -25.57
N GLY A 124 8.58 15.12 -25.84
CA GLY A 124 8.44 16.58 -25.72
C GLY A 124 9.49 17.22 -24.81
N ASP A 125 9.50 18.56 -24.84
CA ASP A 125 10.46 19.39 -24.10
C ASP A 125 9.82 20.16 -22.95
N SER A 126 8.50 20.22 -22.90
CA SER A 126 7.73 20.91 -21.85
C SER A 126 6.50 20.09 -21.51
N PHE A 127 6.24 19.95 -20.21
CA PHE A 127 5.22 19.09 -19.72
C PHE A 127 4.26 19.83 -18.77
N ARG A 128 3.03 19.41 -18.82
CA ARG A 128 2.00 19.68 -17.84
C ARG A 128 1.82 18.45 -16.97
N VAL A 129 1.79 18.62 -15.64
CA VAL A 129 1.54 17.58 -14.67
C VAL A 129 0.21 17.89 -13.98
N ASP A 130 -0.76 17.02 -14.12
CA ASP A 130 -2.08 17.12 -13.48
C ASP A 130 -2.27 15.99 -12.45
N MET A 131 -2.93 16.29 -11.33
CA MET A 131 -3.43 15.25 -10.44
C MET A 131 -4.54 14.46 -11.14
N THR A 132 -4.55 13.14 -10.94
CA THR A 132 -5.60 12.24 -11.48
C THR A 132 -6.28 11.46 -10.37
N PRO A 133 -7.52 10.96 -10.59
CA PRO A 133 -8.18 10.04 -9.67
C PRO A 133 -7.37 8.76 -9.44
N ASP A 134 -7.52 8.15 -8.26
CA ASP A 134 -6.82 6.89 -7.94
C ASP A 134 -7.55 5.65 -8.51
N GLU A 135 -7.66 5.60 -9.83
CA GLU A 135 -8.26 4.45 -10.54
C GLU A 135 -7.47 3.15 -10.34
N VAL A 136 -6.17 3.26 -10.05
CA VAL A 136 -5.31 2.08 -9.86
C VAL A 136 -5.70 1.33 -8.59
N THR A 137 -5.92 2.04 -7.49
CA THR A 137 -6.39 1.43 -6.24
C THR A 137 -7.78 0.83 -6.41
N ARG A 138 -8.73 1.53 -7.03
CA ARG A 138 -10.07 1.02 -7.30
C ARG A 138 -10.05 -0.24 -8.18
N LYS A 139 -9.20 -0.26 -9.20
CA LYS A 139 -9.02 -1.46 -10.03
C LYS A 139 -8.54 -2.65 -9.21
N ARG A 140 -7.54 -2.47 -8.32
CA ARG A 140 -7.05 -3.54 -7.44
C ARG A 140 -8.13 -4.04 -6.48
N GLN A 141 -8.93 -3.14 -5.94
CA GLN A 141 -10.05 -3.50 -5.08
C GLN A 141 -11.08 -4.36 -5.81
N ARG A 142 -11.46 -3.99 -7.06
CA ARG A 142 -12.36 -4.80 -7.89
C ARG A 142 -11.76 -6.16 -8.21
N GLU A 143 -10.51 -6.23 -8.67
CA GLU A 143 -9.79 -7.49 -8.94
C GLU A 143 -9.71 -8.39 -7.70
N ALA A 144 -9.55 -7.81 -6.51
CA ALA A 144 -9.50 -8.57 -5.26
C ALA A 144 -10.88 -9.13 -4.87
N MET A 145 -11.94 -8.34 -5.03
CA MET A 145 -13.31 -8.79 -4.81
C MET A 145 -13.73 -9.86 -5.81
N ASP A 146 -13.40 -9.69 -7.10
CA ASP A 146 -13.68 -10.70 -8.12
C ASP A 146 -12.97 -12.03 -7.81
N ALA A 147 -11.73 -11.96 -7.36
CA ALA A 147 -10.99 -13.14 -6.91
C ALA A 147 -11.61 -13.78 -5.66
N ALA A 148 -12.09 -12.98 -4.70
CA ALA A 148 -12.74 -13.48 -3.50
C ALA A 148 -14.11 -14.12 -3.81
N GLU A 149 -14.91 -13.51 -4.66
CA GLU A 149 -16.23 -14.02 -5.08
C GLU A 149 -16.14 -15.40 -5.71
N HIS A 150 -15.18 -15.60 -6.61
CA HIS A 150 -14.96 -16.85 -7.33
C HIS A 150 -13.91 -17.77 -6.70
N ALA A 151 -13.52 -17.46 -5.45
CA ALA A 151 -12.46 -18.19 -4.76
C ALA A 151 -12.79 -19.65 -4.52
N THR A 152 -11.75 -20.48 -4.54
CA THR A 152 -11.74 -21.86 -4.10
C THR A 152 -10.68 -22.08 -3.01
N GLY A 153 -10.74 -23.20 -2.33
CA GLY A 153 -9.73 -23.55 -1.31
C GLY A 153 -9.72 -22.56 -0.14
N ARG A 154 -8.54 -22.10 0.23
CA ARG A 154 -8.29 -21.26 1.42
C ARG A 154 -9.03 -19.91 1.38
N LEU A 155 -8.93 -19.17 0.28
CA LEU A 155 -9.59 -17.87 0.17
C LEU A 155 -11.11 -17.99 0.23
N ALA A 156 -11.70 -19.09 -0.29
CA ALA A 156 -13.11 -19.36 -0.15
C ALA A 156 -13.49 -19.59 1.32
N LYS A 157 -12.69 -20.32 2.09
CA LYS A 157 -12.93 -20.50 3.54
C LYS A 157 -12.94 -19.17 4.29
N LEU A 158 -11.95 -18.31 4.04
CA LEU A 158 -11.92 -16.97 4.63
C LEU A 158 -13.12 -16.13 4.19
N ARG A 159 -13.47 -16.14 2.89
CA ARG A 159 -14.64 -15.44 2.37
C ARG A 159 -15.92 -15.91 3.10
N ASP A 160 -16.12 -17.22 3.20
CA ASP A 160 -17.33 -17.79 3.78
C ASP A 160 -17.44 -17.42 5.27
N LEU A 161 -16.33 -17.44 6.02
CA LEU A 161 -16.30 -16.92 7.38
C LEU A 161 -16.63 -15.43 7.44
N LEU A 162 -15.94 -14.59 6.64
CA LEU A 162 -16.11 -13.14 6.66
C LEU A 162 -17.50 -12.70 6.15
N LEU A 163 -18.23 -13.57 5.43
CA LEU A 163 -19.62 -13.36 4.98
C LEU A 163 -20.64 -14.15 5.83
N TYR A 164 -20.24 -14.66 7.01
CA TYR A 164 -21.12 -15.30 7.99
C TYR A 164 -21.69 -16.67 7.56
N HIS A 165 -21.03 -17.36 6.61
CA HIS A 165 -21.39 -18.73 6.21
C HIS A 165 -20.69 -19.80 7.06
N ALA A 166 -19.72 -19.40 7.89
CA ALA A 166 -18.99 -20.28 8.79
C ALA A 166 -18.76 -19.57 10.14
N ASP A 167 -18.61 -20.33 11.18
CA ASP A 167 -18.18 -19.82 12.49
C ASP A 167 -16.66 -19.82 12.60
N PRO A 168 -16.07 -18.85 13.35
CA PRO A 168 -14.63 -18.78 13.58
C PRO A 168 -14.15 -19.94 14.48
N ASP A 169 -12.96 -20.46 14.18
CA ASP A 169 -12.34 -21.56 14.94
C ASP A 169 -11.12 -21.08 15.73
N PHE A 170 -10.94 -21.62 16.94
CA PHE A 170 -9.88 -21.28 17.87
C PHE A 170 -9.25 -22.55 18.46
N GLY A 171 -7.93 -22.58 18.49
CA GLY A 171 -7.17 -23.58 19.25
C GLY A 171 -7.02 -23.20 20.71
N GLU A 172 -6.18 -23.95 21.43
CA GLU A 172 -5.80 -23.57 22.79
C GLU A 172 -4.96 -22.31 22.77
N PRO A 173 -5.29 -21.28 23.58
CA PRO A 173 -4.50 -20.05 23.65
C PRO A 173 -3.09 -20.36 24.21
N PRO A 174 -2.03 -20.07 23.47
CA PRO A 174 -0.68 -20.23 23.98
C PRO A 174 -0.38 -19.16 25.06
N GLU A 175 0.51 -19.50 25.99
CA GLU A 175 1.06 -18.47 26.88
C GLU A 175 2.14 -17.67 26.12
N PRO A 176 2.00 -16.33 26.01
CA PRO A 176 2.96 -15.51 25.28
C PRO A 176 4.31 -15.43 26.01
N GLU A 177 5.36 -15.94 25.40
CA GLU A 177 6.72 -15.94 25.98
C GLU A 177 7.38 -14.54 25.91
N GLY A 178 8.01 -14.10 27.03
CA GLY A 178 8.72 -12.81 27.08
C GLY A 178 7.80 -11.60 26.96
N ALA A 179 6.52 -11.73 27.34
CA ALA A 179 5.50 -10.69 27.26
C ALA A 179 5.20 -10.01 28.61
N GLU A 180 6.18 -10.02 29.54
CA GLU A 180 6.04 -9.45 30.89
C GLU A 180 5.86 -7.92 30.88
N HIS A 181 6.23 -7.27 29.79
CA HIS A 181 6.07 -5.83 29.59
C HIS A 181 4.63 -5.42 29.23
N LEU A 182 3.76 -6.40 28.92
CA LEU A 182 2.35 -6.19 28.60
C LEU A 182 1.48 -6.27 29.87
N ASP A 183 0.39 -5.51 29.89
CA ASP A 183 -0.66 -5.71 30.88
C ASP A 183 -1.49 -6.98 30.63
N ASP A 184 -2.36 -7.32 31.57
CA ASP A 184 -3.17 -8.55 31.50
C ASP A 184 -4.12 -8.56 30.29
N SER A 185 -4.73 -7.42 29.94
CA SER A 185 -5.63 -7.33 28.80
C SER A 185 -4.88 -7.50 27.47
N GLN A 186 -3.68 -6.93 27.40
CA GLN A 186 -2.81 -7.09 26.23
C GLN A 186 -2.31 -8.52 26.08
N ARG A 187 -1.86 -9.18 27.18
CA ARG A 187 -1.44 -10.58 27.15
C ARG A 187 -2.57 -11.52 26.72
N GLN A 188 -3.77 -11.31 27.26
CA GLN A 188 -4.95 -12.08 26.86
C GLN A 188 -5.30 -11.88 25.38
N ALA A 189 -5.21 -10.64 24.88
CA ALA A 189 -5.45 -10.34 23.47
C ALA A 189 -4.39 -10.99 22.54
N VAL A 190 -3.13 -11.03 22.95
CA VAL A 190 -2.06 -11.75 22.22
C VAL A 190 -2.34 -13.25 22.18
N ALA A 191 -2.57 -13.87 23.33
CA ALA A 191 -2.87 -15.31 23.43
C ALA A 191 -4.09 -15.68 22.58
N PHE A 192 -5.15 -14.87 22.65
CA PHE A 192 -6.36 -15.04 21.86
C PHE A 192 -6.10 -14.93 20.35
N ALA A 193 -5.38 -13.90 19.91
CA ALA A 193 -5.05 -13.71 18.51
C ALA A 193 -4.19 -14.86 17.94
N LEU A 194 -3.30 -15.42 18.77
CA LEU A 194 -2.47 -16.58 18.38
C LEU A 194 -3.26 -17.89 18.33
N SER A 195 -4.32 -18.04 19.13
CA SER A 195 -5.19 -19.23 19.12
C SER A 195 -6.14 -19.28 17.93
N ALA A 196 -6.43 -18.13 17.27
CA ALA A 196 -7.33 -18.08 16.13
C ALA A 196 -6.80 -18.86 14.94
N GLN A 197 -7.63 -19.71 14.35
CA GLN A 197 -7.29 -20.45 13.13
C GLN A 197 -7.63 -19.65 11.86
N ASP A 198 -8.58 -18.71 11.95
CA ASP A 198 -9.13 -17.96 10.83
C ASP A 198 -9.12 -16.44 11.08
N LEU A 199 -9.78 -15.98 12.14
CA LEU A 199 -10.04 -14.58 12.45
C LEU A 199 -9.91 -14.28 13.94
N ALA A 200 -9.17 -13.22 14.27
CA ALA A 200 -9.27 -12.56 15.56
C ALA A 200 -9.31 -11.04 15.41
N ILE A 201 -9.91 -10.35 16.38
CA ILE A 201 -10.02 -8.90 16.43
C ILE A 201 -9.46 -8.40 17.76
N ILE A 202 -8.54 -7.44 17.68
CA ILE A 202 -8.02 -6.70 18.83
C ILE A 202 -8.67 -5.31 18.81
N HIS A 203 -9.63 -5.11 19.69
CA HIS A 203 -10.25 -3.80 19.88
C HIS A 203 -9.40 -3.00 20.86
N GLY A 204 -8.74 -1.96 20.39
CA GLY A 204 -7.85 -1.12 21.18
C GLY A 204 -8.36 0.31 21.28
N PRO A 205 -9.08 0.70 22.36
CA PRO A 205 -9.41 2.08 22.65
C PRO A 205 -8.20 3.02 22.61
N PRO A 206 -8.41 4.35 22.55
CA PRO A 206 -7.31 5.30 22.46
C PRO A 206 -6.33 5.17 23.63
N GLY A 207 -5.03 5.01 23.32
CA GLY A 207 -3.99 4.96 24.35
C GLY A 207 -3.77 3.62 25.04
N THR A 208 -4.45 2.55 24.66
CA THR A 208 -4.35 1.22 25.28
C THR A 208 -3.17 0.37 24.77
N GLY A 209 -2.29 0.92 23.97
CA GLY A 209 -1.13 0.17 23.48
C GLY A 209 -1.43 -0.82 22.36
N LYS A 210 -2.51 -0.63 21.58
CA LYS A 210 -2.90 -1.48 20.45
C LYS A 210 -1.71 -1.88 19.56
N THR A 211 -0.92 -0.92 19.06
CA THR A 211 0.23 -1.22 18.21
C THR A 211 1.30 -2.05 18.93
N THR A 212 1.50 -1.86 20.25
CA THR A 212 2.39 -2.70 21.07
C THR A 212 1.90 -4.14 21.11
N THR A 213 0.61 -4.33 21.34
CA THR A 213 -0.04 -5.65 21.33
C THR A 213 0.07 -6.32 19.96
N VAL A 214 -0.16 -5.57 18.89
CA VAL A 214 -0.02 -6.04 17.48
C VAL A 214 1.41 -6.48 17.19
N VAL A 215 2.41 -5.69 17.58
CA VAL A 215 3.83 -6.03 17.41
C VAL A 215 4.15 -7.32 18.15
N GLU A 216 3.61 -7.50 19.35
CA GLU A 216 3.82 -8.73 20.12
C GLU A 216 3.16 -9.95 19.44
N VAL A 217 1.95 -9.84 18.91
CA VAL A 217 1.33 -10.92 18.10
C VAL A 217 2.25 -11.31 16.94
N ILE A 218 2.79 -10.33 16.21
CA ILE A 218 3.70 -10.59 15.09
C ILE A 218 5.00 -11.24 15.58
N ARG A 219 5.60 -10.74 16.67
CA ARG A 219 6.83 -11.31 17.25
C ARG A 219 6.66 -12.78 17.64
N GLN A 220 5.56 -13.10 18.32
CA GLN A 220 5.24 -14.50 18.70
C GLN A 220 4.99 -15.39 17.47
N ALA A 221 4.27 -14.89 16.47
CA ALA A 221 4.03 -15.62 15.22
C ALA A 221 5.36 -15.93 14.51
N VAL A 222 6.26 -14.95 14.41
CA VAL A 222 7.61 -15.14 13.82
C VAL A 222 8.44 -16.12 14.64
N ALA A 223 8.43 -16.03 15.97
CA ALA A 223 9.11 -16.97 16.85
C ALA A 223 8.63 -18.43 16.64
N ASN A 224 7.36 -18.61 16.27
CA ASN A 224 6.78 -19.90 15.89
C ASN A 224 7.03 -20.29 14.42
N GLY A 225 7.95 -19.61 13.72
CA GLY A 225 8.32 -19.90 12.33
C GLY A 225 7.29 -19.47 11.30
N GLN A 226 6.31 -18.63 11.65
CA GLN A 226 5.27 -18.13 10.74
C GLN A 226 5.75 -16.91 9.96
N ARG A 227 5.34 -16.81 8.71
CA ARG A 227 5.54 -15.63 7.86
C ARG A 227 4.35 -14.69 7.98
N VAL A 228 4.62 -13.43 8.24
CA VAL A 228 3.57 -12.44 8.52
C VAL A 228 3.50 -11.36 7.45
N LEU A 229 2.28 -11.07 6.99
CA LEU A 229 1.96 -9.90 6.19
C LEU A 229 1.33 -8.84 7.12
N ALA A 230 2.04 -7.75 7.37
CA ALA A 230 1.61 -6.67 8.27
C ALA A 230 1.16 -5.46 7.45
N CYS A 231 -0.11 -5.09 7.54
CA CYS A 231 -0.72 -4.04 6.76
C CYS A 231 -1.32 -2.94 7.62
N ALA A 232 -1.43 -1.73 7.04
CA ALA A 232 -2.24 -0.64 7.60
C ALA A 232 -2.76 0.25 6.46
N PRO A 233 -3.80 1.08 6.68
CA PRO A 233 -4.37 1.94 5.65
C PRO A 233 -3.45 3.08 5.22
N SER A 234 -2.56 3.55 6.09
CA SER A 234 -1.67 4.68 5.80
C SER A 234 -0.19 4.29 5.84
N ASN A 235 0.64 5.01 5.07
CA ASN A 235 2.10 4.81 5.11
C ASN A 235 2.66 5.07 6.51
N THR A 236 2.19 6.11 7.20
CA THR A 236 2.65 6.44 8.56
C THR A 236 2.35 5.30 9.55
N ALA A 237 1.17 4.69 9.47
CA ALA A 237 0.83 3.57 10.34
C ALA A 237 1.72 2.35 10.07
N VAL A 238 1.97 2.03 8.78
CA VAL A 238 2.89 0.94 8.40
C VAL A 238 4.31 1.23 8.88
N ASP A 239 4.78 2.45 8.74
CA ASP A 239 6.15 2.84 9.12
C ASP A 239 6.33 2.79 10.66
N ASN A 240 5.32 3.22 11.43
CA ASN A 240 5.32 3.10 12.89
C ASN A 240 5.33 1.63 13.35
N LEU A 241 4.57 0.77 12.64
CA LEU A 241 4.58 -0.66 12.91
C LEU A 241 5.94 -1.28 12.60
N LEU A 242 6.52 -0.94 11.44
CA LEU A 242 7.84 -1.41 11.01
C LEU A 242 8.94 -0.99 11.97
N GLU A 243 8.97 0.27 12.40
CA GLU A 243 9.96 0.78 13.36
C GLU A 243 9.99 -0.06 14.65
N ARG A 244 8.82 -0.41 15.17
CA ARG A 244 8.70 -1.26 16.36
C ARG A 244 9.11 -2.71 16.09
N LEU A 245 8.78 -3.26 14.93
CA LEU A 245 9.19 -4.61 14.53
C LEU A 245 10.71 -4.73 14.38
N ILE A 246 11.37 -3.73 13.78
CA ILE A 246 12.83 -3.68 13.70
C ILE A 246 13.46 -3.69 15.10
N ALA A 247 12.88 -2.98 16.05
CA ALA A 247 13.37 -2.96 17.43
C ALA A 247 13.28 -4.33 18.12
N THR A 248 12.42 -5.23 17.67
CA THR A 248 12.36 -6.62 18.17
C THR A 248 13.39 -7.55 17.50
N GLY A 249 14.14 -7.07 16.51
CA GLY A 249 15.09 -7.88 15.73
C GLY A 249 14.46 -8.66 14.58
N ALA A 250 13.19 -8.47 14.26
CA ALA A 250 12.52 -9.15 13.15
C ALA A 250 13.09 -8.73 11.79
N ARG A 251 13.26 -9.69 10.88
CA ARG A 251 13.66 -9.42 9.48
C ARG A 251 12.47 -8.93 8.68
N ALA A 252 12.19 -7.64 8.82
CA ALA A 252 11.04 -6.99 8.22
C ALA A 252 11.41 -6.20 6.95
N VAL A 253 10.60 -6.35 5.90
CA VAL A 253 10.76 -5.65 4.61
C VAL A 253 9.53 -4.75 4.37
N ARG A 254 9.78 -3.49 4.03
CA ARG A 254 8.77 -2.49 3.68
C ARG A 254 8.53 -2.48 2.17
N LEU A 255 7.31 -2.83 1.75
CA LEU A 255 6.88 -2.67 0.36
C LEU A 255 6.23 -1.30 0.16
N GLY A 256 6.70 -0.58 -0.81
CA GLY A 256 6.22 0.75 -1.16
C GLY A 256 7.35 1.66 -1.58
N HIS A 257 7.01 2.78 -2.19
CA HIS A 257 8.02 3.69 -2.71
C HIS A 257 8.82 4.34 -1.55
N PRO A 258 10.18 4.31 -1.56
CA PRO A 258 11.02 4.82 -0.46
C PRO A 258 10.72 6.26 -0.03
N ALA A 259 10.28 7.11 -0.97
CA ALA A 259 9.95 8.49 -0.69
C ALA A 259 8.66 8.68 0.14
N ARG A 260 7.83 7.64 0.28
CA ARG A 260 6.63 7.62 1.15
C ARG A 260 6.93 7.12 2.55
N VAL A 261 8.14 6.64 2.76
CA VAL A 261 8.58 5.94 3.96
C VAL A 261 9.37 6.90 4.85
N LEU A 262 9.15 6.87 6.15
CA LEU A 262 9.90 7.66 7.12
C LEU A 262 11.40 7.37 7.01
N GLU A 263 12.22 8.38 7.22
CA GLU A 263 13.68 8.30 7.05
C GLU A 263 14.30 7.21 7.92
N VAL A 264 13.79 7.06 9.14
CA VAL A 264 14.27 6.10 10.14
C VAL A 264 14.18 4.65 9.65
N VAL A 265 13.14 4.31 8.89
CA VAL A 265 12.90 2.93 8.41
C VAL A 265 13.18 2.76 6.91
N ARG A 266 13.71 3.77 6.24
CA ARG A 266 13.95 3.76 4.78
C ARG A 266 14.92 2.67 4.34
N SER A 267 15.92 2.33 5.15
CA SER A 267 16.88 1.26 4.89
C SER A 267 16.24 -0.13 4.80
N HIS A 268 15.03 -0.30 5.34
CA HIS A 268 14.26 -1.55 5.29
C HIS A 268 13.26 -1.60 4.14
N THR A 269 13.25 -0.61 3.24
CA THR A 269 12.45 -0.68 2.01
C THR A 269 13.05 -1.69 1.04
N LEU A 270 12.20 -2.39 0.28
CA LEU A 270 12.65 -3.34 -0.74
C LEU A 270 13.63 -2.68 -1.72
N ASP A 271 13.35 -1.43 -2.14
CA ASP A 271 14.25 -0.66 -3.01
C ASP A 271 15.64 -0.48 -2.39
N ALA A 272 15.72 -0.09 -1.12
CA ALA A 272 16.99 0.11 -0.43
C ALA A 272 17.76 -1.21 -0.22
N LEU A 273 17.05 -2.30 0.06
CA LEU A 273 17.66 -3.62 0.20
C LEU A 273 18.20 -4.15 -1.14
N VAL A 274 17.47 -3.95 -2.24
CA VAL A 274 17.96 -4.29 -3.59
C VAL A 274 19.18 -3.46 -3.97
N GLU A 275 19.24 -2.16 -3.61
CA GLU A 275 20.43 -1.33 -3.83
C GLU A 275 21.66 -1.81 -3.06
N GLN A 276 21.49 -2.49 -1.93
CA GLN A 276 22.55 -3.06 -1.10
C GLN A 276 22.86 -4.53 -1.43
N HIS A 277 22.07 -5.17 -2.30
CA HIS A 277 22.21 -6.57 -2.63
C HIS A 277 23.47 -6.82 -3.49
N ASP A 278 24.15 -7.96 -3.28
CA ASP A 278 25.40 -8.34 -3.96
C ASP A 278 25.28 -8.36 -5.50
N ALA A 279 24.11 -8.62 -6.04
CA ALA A 279 23.87 -8.55 -7.49
C ALA A 279 23.85 -7.13 -8.07
N ARG A 280 23.73 -6.08 -7.24
CA ARG A 280 23.54 -4.71 -7.69
C ARG A 280 24.65 -4.16 -8.60
N PRO A 281 25.95 -4.34 -8.29
CA PRO A 281 27.03 -3.89 -9.18
C PRO A 281 26.93 -4.51 -10.58
N VAL A 282 26.66 -5.79 -10.67
CA VAL A 282 26.53 -6.52 -11.95
C VAL A 282 25.35 -6.00 -12.76
N ILE A 283 24.19 -5.77 -12.11
CA ILE A 283 22.99 -5.19 -12.74
C ILE A 283 23.31 -3.79 -13.29
N GLN A 284 23.99 -2.95 -12.52
CA GLN A 284 24.35 -1.59 -12.94
C GLN A 284 25.31 -1.60 -14.15
N ASP A 285 26.29 -2.50 -14.17
CA ASP A 285 27.24 -2.58 -15.26
C ASP A 285 26.56 -3.05 -16.56
N MET A 286 25.66 -4.06 -16.47
CA MET A 286 24.85 -4.46 -17.62
C MET A 286 23.98 -3.34 -18.17
N LEU A 287 23.34 -2.53 -17.30
CA LEU A 287 22.52 -1.39 -17.72
C LEU A 287 23.37 -0.28 -18.36
N LYS A 288 24.55 0.03 -17.80
CA LYS A 288 25.51 1.00 -18.39
C LYS A 288 25.97 0.56 -19.78
N GLU A 289 26.29 -0.73 -19.94
CA GLU A 289 26.71 -1.28 -21.23
C GLU A 289 25.57 -1.22 -22.26
N ALA A 290 24.36 -1.60 -21.86
CA ALA A 290 23.17 -1.51 -22.69
C ALA A 290 22.93 -0.07 -23.19
N ASP A 291 23.06 0.92 -22.30
CA ASP A 291 22.92 2.34 -22.63
C ASP A 291 24.02 2.82 -23.58
N GLN A 292 25.27 2.38 -23.41
CA GLN A 292 26.37 2.69 -24.31
C GLN A 292 26.14 2.12 -25.73
N LEU A 293 25.67 0.87 -25.82
CA LEU A 293 25.33 0.23 -27.10
C LEU A 293 24.17 0.96 -27.78
N GLU A 294 23.15 1.37 -27.06
CA GLU A 294 22.04 2.12 -27.60
C GLU A 294 22.47 3.51 -28.09
N ARG A 295 23.26 4.27 -27.30
CA ARG A 295 23.85 5.54 -27.70
C ARG A 295 24.71 5.39 -28.96
N ARG A 296 25.54 4.36 -29.06
CA ARG A 296 26.35 4.06 -30.25
C ARG A 296 25.45 3.77 -31.46
N SER A 297 24.37 3.03 -31.29
CA SER A 297 23.44 2.73 -32.38
C SER A 297 22.69 3.96 -32.94
N ARG A 298 22.45 4.98 -32.08
CA ARG A 298 21.77 6.24 -32.42
C ARG A 298 22.73 7.29 -33.00
N ARG A 299 24.05 7.20 -32.73
CA ARG A 299 25.02 8.21 -33.12
C ARG A 299 25.18 8.24 -34.64
N TYR A 300 25.03 9.42 -35.24
CA TYR A 300 25.33 9.64 -36.65
C TYR A 300 26.84 9.77 -36.77
N THR A 301 27.47 8.84 -37.49
CA THR A 301 28.90 8.90 -37.82
C THR A 301 29.05 9.18 -39.32
N ARG A 302 30.04 10.03 -39.71
CA ARG A 302 30.35 10.30 -41.13
C ARG A 302 30.75 9.03 -41.89
N ALA A 303 31.32 8.02 -41.22
CA ALA A 303 31.58 6.70 -41.78
C ALA A 303 30.30 5.86 -41.74
N ARG A 304 29.90 5.26 -42.86
CA ARG A 304 28.77 4.34 -42.97
C ARG A 304 29.01 3.11 -42.09
N PRO A 305 28.18 2.82 -41.07
CA PRO A 305 28.34 1.60 -40.28
C PRO A 305 28.13 0.36 -41.18
N ALA A 306 28.77 -0.74 -40.82
CA ALA A 306 28.60 -2.00 -41.54
C ALA A 306 27.11 -2.40 -41.57
N PRO A 307 26.65 -3.04 -42.67
CA PRO A 307 25.26 -3.49 -42.78
C PRO A 307 24.88 -4.37 -41.57
N GLY A 308 23.78 -4.04 -40.87
CA GLY A 308 23.31 -4.77 -39.71
C GLY A 308 23.92 -4.38 -38.35
N GLN A 309 25.03 -3.65 -38.28
CA GLN A 309 25.74 -3.31 -37.04
C GLN A 309 24.84 -2.57 -36.03
N LYS A 310 24.04 -1.59 -36.47
CA LYS A 310 23.10 -0.87 -35.58
C LYS A 310 22.00 -1.80 -35.06
N HIS A 311 21.54 -2.76 -35.85
CA HIS A 311 20.54 -3.73 -35.45
C HIS A 311 21.12 -4.68 -34.41
N GLN A 312 22.32 -5.16 -34.60
CA GLN A 312 23.04 -6.02 -33.66
C GLN A 312 23.24 -5.34 -32.30
N GLN A 313 23.74 -4.08 -32.30
CA GLN A 313 23.90 -3.30 -31.05
C GLN A 313 22.58 -3.11 -30.27
N ARG A 314 21.47 -2.86 -30.98
CA ARG A 314 20.15 -2.76 -30.34
C ARG A 314 19.67 -4.09 -29.79
N LYS A 315 19.97 -5.20 -30.47
CA LYS A 315 19.64 -6.54 -30.01
C LYS A 315 20.42 -6.86 -28.72
N GLU A 316 21.72 -6.64 -28.71
CA GLU A 316 22.60 -6.83 -27.54
C GLU A 316 22.15 -5.96 -26.35
N ALA A 317 21.83 -4.68 -26.58
CA ALA A 317 21.31 -3.80 -25.54
C ALA A 317 20.00 -4.31 -24.93
N ARG A 318 19.10 -4.88 -25.75
CA ARG A 318 17.85 -5.48 -25.25
C ARG A 318 18.11 -6.75 -24.44
N GLU A 319 19.07 -7.58 -24.86
CA GLU A 319 19.45 -8.80 -24.14
C GLU A 319 20.08 -8.47 -22.80
N LEU A 320 21.00 -7.51 -22.73
CA LEU A 320 21.59 -7.04 -21.48
C LEU A 320 20.52 -6.51 -20.51
N ARG A 321 19.60 -5.68 -20.99
CA ARG A 321 18.49 -5.19 -20.15
C ARG A 321 17.57 -6.33 -19.67
N ARG A 322 17.34 -7.35 -20.49
CA ARG A 322 16.58 -8.52 -20.10
C ARG A 322 17.29 -9.28 -18.97
N HIS A 323 18.59 -9.53 -19.13
CA HIS A 323 19.38 -10.23 -18.10
C HIS A 323 19.46 -9.42 -16.81
N ALA A 324 19.68 -8.10 -16.88
CA ALA A 324 19.66 -7.22 -15.73
C ALA A 324 18.33 -7.31 -14.95
N ARG A 325 17.20 -7.31 -15.68
CA ARG A 325 15.86 -7.49 -15.05
C ARG A 325 15.68 -8.85 -14.41
N MET A 326 16.20 -9.91 -15.03
CA MET A 326 16.13 -11.26 -14.44
C MET A 326 16.93 -11.34 -13.13
N LEU A 327 18.14 -10.76 -13.09
CA LEU A 327 18.95 -10.69 -11.87
C LEU A 327 18.28 -9.82 -10.79
N GLU A 328 17.72 -8.69 -11.17
CA GLU A 328 16.96 -7.82 -10.24
C GLU A 328 15.76 -8.56 -9.64
N GLN A 329 14.99 -9.27 -10.47
CA GLN A 329 13.85 -10.07 -10.00
C GLN A 329 14.30 -11.22 -9.08
N HIS A 330 15.43 -11.85 -9.39
CA HIS A 330 15.98 -12.88 -8.52
C HIS A 330 16.38 -12.33 -7.14
N ALA A 331 17.05 -11.18 -7.11
CA ALA A 331 17.41 -10.51 -5.87
C ALA A 331 16.14 -10.10 -5.06
N ILE A 332 15.11 -9.58 -5.73
CA ILE A 332 13.83 -9.28 -5.10
C ILE A 332 13.21 -10.52 -4.48
N ASN A 333 13.14 -11.62 -5.22
CA ASN A 333 12.53 -12.87 -4.74
C ASN A 333 13.30 -13.43 -3.55
N GLN A 334 14.63 -13.35 -3.56
CA GLN A 334 15.47 -13.78 -2.44
C GLN A 334 15.20 -12.94 -1.20
N LEU A 335 15.22 -11.60 -1.31
CA LEU A 335 14.94 -10.68 -0.19
C LEU A 335 13.54 -10.91 0.41
N LEU A 336 12.55 -11.17 -0.45
CA LEU A 336 11.18 -11.43 0.00
C LEU A 336 11.03 -12.82 0.63
N ALA A 337 11.80 -13.82 0.17
CA ALA A 337 11.82 -15.16 0.76
C ALA A 337 12.49 -15.18 2.14
N ASP A 338 13.55 -14.38 2.32
CA ASP A 338 14.30 -14.27 3.57
C ASP A 338 13.57 -13.42 4.64
N ALA A 339 12.56 -12.65 4.24
CA ALA A 339 11.80 -11.81 5.14
C ALA A 339 10.80 -12.62 5.97
N GLU A 340 10.82 -12.41 7.29
CA GLU A 340 9.85 -12.96 8.23
C GLU A 340 8.55 -12.15 8.22
N VAL A 341 8.69 -10.83 8.06
CA VAL A 341 7.56 -9.89 8.04
C VAL A 341 7.62 -9.01 6.79
N ILE A 342 6.53 -8.95 6.05
CA ILE A 342 6.35 -8.00 4.97
C ILE A 342 5.40 -6.90 5.43
N CYS A 343 5.84 -5.64 5.38
CA CYS A 343 5.05 -4.49 5.77
C CYS A 343 4.58 -3.70 4.55
N ALA A 344 3.28 -3.45 4.40
CA ALA A 344 2.71 -2.73 3.26
C ALA A 344 1.42 -1.97 3.61
N THR A 345 1.02 -1.00 2.78
CA THR A 345 -0.36 -0.49 2.87
C THR A 345 -1.34 -1.52 2.32
N VAL A 346 -2.58 -1.56 2.86
CA VAL A 346 -3.63 -2.49 2.39
C VAL A 346 -3.90 -2.38 0.89
N SER A 347 -3.69 -1.21 0.28
CA SER A 347 -3.89 -0.97 -1.15
C SER A 347 -2.64 -1.23 -2.02
N PHE A 348 -1.58 -1.81 -1.44
CA PHE A 348 -0.34 -2.07 -2.17
C PHE A 348 -0.54 -3.07 -3.31
N ASP A 349 0.35 -3.05 -4.30
CA ASP A 349 0.35 -4.00 -5.42
C ASP A 349 1.10 -5.28 -5.04
N PHE A 350 0.39 -6.23 -4.47
CA PHE A 350 0.98 -7.49 -4.01
C PHE A 350 1.40 -8.46 -5.12
N ARG A 351 1.27 -8.10 -6.40
CA ARG A 351 1.79 -8.93 -7.51
C ARG A 351 3.30 -9.14 -7.43
N VAL A 352 4.03 -8.28 -6.70
CA VAL A 352 5.46 -8.47 -6.43
C VAL A 352 5.73 -9.70 -5.55
N LEU A 353 4.74 -10.16 -4.79
CA LEU A 353 4.84 -11.35 -3.94
C LEU A 353 4.57 -12.65 -4.71
N ASP A 354 4.16 -12.53 -6.00
CA ASP A 354 3.78 -13.66 -6.84
C ASP A 354 2.77 -14.59 -6.14
N GLU A 355 2.98 -15.90 -6.13
CA GLU A 355 2.16 -16.88 -5.43
C GLU A 355 2.53 -17.08 -3.95
N SER A 356 3.39 -16.21 -3.39
CA SER A 356 3.79 -16.31 -1.98
C SER A 356 2.58 -16.22 -1.05
N THR A 357 2.50 -17.16 -0.12
CA THR A 357 1.47 -17.18 0.93
C THR A 357 2.11 -16.90 2.28
N PHE A 358 1.32 -16.27 3.14
CA PHE A 358 1.68 -15.93 4.52
C PHE A 358 0.75 -16.69 5.48
N ASP A 359 1.29 -17.06 6.63
CA ASP A 359 0.51 -17.75 7.65
C ASP A 359 -0.47 -16.82 8.35
N LEU A 360 -0.08 -15.55 8.49
CA LEU A 360 -0.84 -14.54 9.21
C LEU A 360 -0.85 -13.20 8.45
N LEU A 361 -2.04 -12.61 8.30
CA LEU A 361 -2.23 -11.20 8.00
C LEU A 361 -2.57 -10.44 9.29
N VAL A 362 -1.88 -9.34 9.51
CA VAL A 362 -2.27 -8.37 10.53
C VAL A 362 -2.62 -7.05 9.84
N ILE A 363 -3.81 -6.50 10.11
CA ILE A 363 -4.18 -5.16 9.65
C ILE A 363 -4.33 -4.26 10.87
N ASP A 364 -3.35 -3.38 11.09
CA ASP A 364 -3.47 -2.34 12.11
C ASP A 364 -4.28 -1.16 11.57
N GLU A 365 -5.01 -0.45 12.45
CA GLU A 365 -5.96 0.60 12.09
C GLU A 365 -7.04 0.11 11.09
N ALA A 366 -7.50 -1.13 11.22
CA ALA A 366 -8.41 -1.79 10.27
C ALA A 366 -9.74 -1.03 10.07
N CYS A 367 -10.20 -0.29 11.08
CA CYS A 367 -11.40 0.52 10.99
C CYS A 367 -11.31 1.73 10.07
N GLN A 368 -10.09 2.13 9.69
CA GLN A 368 -9.87 3.24 8.74
C GLN A 368 -9.80 2.75 7.28
N SER A 369 -9.94 1.46 7.03
CA SER A 369 -9.93 0.86 5.68
C SER A 369 -11.34 0.53 5.23
N VAL A 370 -11.68 0.92 3.99
CA VAL A 370 -12.86 0.36 3.33
C VAL A 370 -12.69 -1.14 3.12
N GLU A 371 -13.77 -1.91 3.29
CA GLU A 371 -13.71 -3.38 3.15
C GLU A 371 -13.09 -3.85 1.84
N PRO A 372 -13.40 -3.28 0.65
CA PRO A 372 -12.75 -3.65 -0.60
C PRO A 372 -11.21 -3.57 -0.57
N GLY A 373 -10.64 -2.68 0.24
CA GLY A 373 -9.19 -2.59 0.44
C GLY A 373 -8.62 -3.80 1.18
N CYS A 374 -9.34 -4.31 2.19
CA CYS A 374 -8.91 -5.46 2.98
C CYS A 374 -8.84 -6.76 2.16
N TRP A 375 -9.68 -6.90 1.13
CA TRP A 375 -9.65 -8.07 0.25
C TRP A 375 -8.36 -8.19 -0.57
N ILE A 376 -7.60 -7.10 -0.77
CA ILE A 376 -6.34 -7.13 -1.52
C ILE A 376 -5.29 -8.02 -0.81
N PRO A 377 -4.91 -7.78 0.47
CA PRO A 377 -3.95 -8.63 1.18
C PRO A 377 -4.53 -9.99 1.60
N LEU A 378 -5.84 -10.11 1.83
CA LEU A 378 -6.50 -11.38 2.21
C LEU A 378 -6.27 -12.51 1.19
N ARG A 379 -5.99 -12.20 -0.06
CA ARG A 379 -5.66 -13.19 -1.10
C ARG A 379 -4.39 -13.98 -0.83
N HIS A 380 -3.49 -13.48 0.01
CA HIS A 380 -2.15 -14.01 0.21
C HIS A 380 -1.94 -14.70 1.56
N VAL A 381 -3.00 -14.88 2.38
CA VAL A 381 -2.84 -15.28 3.78
C VAL A 381 -3.70 -16.49 4.18
N GLN A 382 -3.33 -17.17 5.27
CA GLN A 382 -4.10 -18.30 5.82
C GLN A 382 -5.16 -17.81 6.80
N ARG A 383 -4.81 -16.88 7.69
CA ARG A 383 -5.66 -16.29 8.73
C ARG A 383 -5.43 -14.80 8.88
N VAL A 384 -6.33 -14.10 9.56
CA VAL A 384 -6.26 -12.64 9.72
C VAL A 384 -6.49 -12.21 11.17
N VAL A 385 -5.68 -11.26 11.61
CA VAL A 385 -5.90 -10.48 12.84
C VAL A 385 -6.17 -9.03 12.42
N LEU A 386 -7.33 -8.52 12.79
CA LEU A 386 -7.70 -7.12 12.61
C LEU A 386 -7.49 -6.39 13.93
N ALA A 387 -6.77 -5.28 13.89
CA ALA A 387 -6.58 -4.42 15.05
C ALA A 387 -7.08 -3.02 14.72
N GLY A 388 -7.83 -2.42 15.62
CA GLY A 388 -8.42 -1.11 15.37
C GLY A 388 -9.35 -0.67 16.49
N ASP A 389 -10.10 0.37 16.20
CA ASP A 389 -11.12 0.89 17.10
C ASP A 389 -12.30 1.41 16.27
N HIS A 390 -13.38 0.65 16.27
CA HIS A 390 -14.60 0.95 15.50
C HIS A 390 -15.44 2.10 16.10
N CYS A 391 -15.13 2.53 17.31
CA CYS A 391 -15.73 3.72 17.93
C CYS A 391 -15.01 5.03 17.53
N GLN A 392 -13.88 4.94 16.81
CA GLN A 392 -13.18 6.10 16.23
C GLN A 392 -13.65 6.39 14.79
N LEU A 393 -12.92 7.28 14.10
CA LEU A 393 -13.29 7.72 12.77
C LEU A 393 -13.33 6.56 11.76
N PRO A 394 -14.42 6.45 10.97
CA PRO A 394 -14.55 5.48 9.90
C PRO A 394 -13.63 5.81 8.71
N PRO A 395 -13.59 4.96 7.67
CA PRO A 395 -12.92 5.26 6.41
C PRO A 395 -13.39 6.61 5.82
N THR A 396 -12.45 7.34 5.23
CA THR A 396 -12.78 8.62 4.56
C THR A 396 -13.39 8.35 3.19
N ILE A 397 -14.65 8.74 3.00
CA ILE A 397 -15.42 8.59 1.76
C ILE A 397 -15.77 9.96 1.19
N LEU A 398 -15.62 10.16 -0.13
CA LEU A 398 -15.95 11.40 -0.82
C LEU A 398 -17.40 11.44 -1.29
N SER A 399 -17.97 10.30 -1.68
CA SER A 399 -19.36 10.15 -2.09
C SER A 399 -20.25 10.00 -0.86
N GLY A 400 -21.04 11.04 -0.56
CA GLY A 400 -22.04 10.96 0.52
C GLY A 400 -23.08 9.86 0.28
N GLU A 401 -23.41 9.57 -0.98
CA GLU A 401 -24.32 8.48 -1.35
C GLU A 401 -23.72 7.11 -1.06
N ALA A 402 -22.46 6.87 -1.45
CA ALA A 402 -21.78 5.62 -1.17
C ALA A 402 -21.61 5.38 0.34
N ALA A 403 -21.30 6.42 1.12
CA ALA A 403 -21.23 6.36 2.57
C ALA A 403 -22.60 5.98 3.19
N GLN A 404 -23.69 6.64 2.79
CA GLN A 404 -25.04 6.32 3.28
C GLN A 404 -25.49 4.90 2.93
N GLN A 405 -24.98 4.31 1.85
CA GLN A 405 -25.27 2.95 1.45
C GLN A 405 -24.39 1.91 2.17
N GLY A 406 -23.33 2.32 2.90
CA GLY A 406 -22.51 1.47 3.75
C GLY A 406 -21.05 1.31 3.35
N LEU A 407 -20.52 2.11 2.40
CA LEU A 407 -19.09 2.03 2.04
C LEU A 407 -18.17 2.47 3.21
N ASP A 408 -18.67 3.28 4.14
CA ASP A 408 -17.96 3.74 5.32
C ASP A 408 -17.94 2.73 6.48
N VAL A 409 -18.72 1.65 6.38
CA VAL A 409 -18.65 0.54 7.34
C VAL A 409 -17.42 -0.31 7.04
N SER A 410 -16.46 -0.35 7.97
CA SER A 410 -15.26 -1.15 7.81
C SER A 410 -15.52 -2.65 7.99
N LEU A 411 -14.66 -3.50 7.40
CA LEU A 411 -14.71 -4.96 7.61
C LEU A 411 -14.68 -5.30 9.11
N MET A 412 -13.79 -4.65 9.88
CA MET A 412 -13.68 -4.90 11.32
C MET A 412 -14.97 -4.57 12.05
N GLN A 413 -15.58 -3.40 11.80
CA GLN A 413 -16.84 -3.00 12.42
C GLN A 413 -17.93 -4.02 12.15
N ARG A 414 -18.12 -4.42 10.91
CA ARG A 414 -19.13 -5.40 10.50
C ARG A 414 -18.96 -6.75 11.19
N LEU A 415 -17.70 -7.19 11.36
CA LEU A 415 -17.40 -8.46 12.05
C LEU A 415 -17.60 -8.38 13.55
N VAL A 416 -17.26 -7.25 14.18
CA VAL A 416 -17.53 -7.00 15.61
C VAL A 416 -19.05 -7.00 15.87
N GLU A 417 -19.82 -6.32 15.02
CA GLU A 417 -21.30 -6.29 15.15
C GLU A 417 -21.93 -7.67 14.99
N HIS A 418 -21.35 -8.54 14.16
CA HIS A 418 -21.90 -9.89 13.93
C HIS A 418 -21.46 -10.92 14.99
N PHE A 419 -20.15 -11.03 15.24
CA PHE A 419 -19.58 -12.08 16.08
C PHE A 419 -19.35 -11.66 17.55
N GLY A 420 -19.25 -10.34 17.81
CA GLY A 420 -19.03 -9.81 19.17
C GLY A 420 -17.76 -10.38 19.82
N ASP A 421 -17.89 -10.74 21.09
CA ASP A 421 -16.77 -11.25 21.90
C ASP A 421 -16.24 -12.61 21.46
N THR A 422 -16.94 -13.31 20.56
CA THR A 422 -16.46 -14.58 19.99
C THR A 422 -15.15 -14.37 19.24
N VAL A 423 -14.99 -13.27 18.52
CA VAL A 423 -13.79 -12.95 17.74
C VAL A 423 -13.00 -11.77 18.29
N THR A 424 -13.52 -11.06 19.30
CA THR A 424 -12.95 -9.78 19.76
C THR A 424 -12.37 -9.90 21.17
N ARG A 425 -11.21 -9.27 21.39
CA ARG A 425 -10.69 -8.95 22.72
C ARG A 425 -10.40 -7.45 22.78
N GLN A 426 -10.97 -6.82 23.81
CA GLN A 426 -10.80 -5.39 24.08
C GLN A 426 -9.64 -5.16 25.04
N LEU A 427 -8.80 -4.17 24.73
CA LEU A 427 -7.76 -3.67 25.62
C LEU A 427 -8.39 -2.68 26.60
N THR A 428 -8.14 -2.86 27.90
CA THR A 428 -8.88 -2.14 28.93
C THR A 428 -8.04 -1.09 29.71
N VAL A 429 -6.71 -1.14 29.59
CA VAL A 429 -5.81 -0.19 30.31
C VAL A 429 -5.23 0.82 29.32
N GLN A 430 -5.47 2.12 29.55
CA GLN A 430 -4.90 3.18 28.74
C GLN A 430 -3.69 3.87 29.43
N TYR A 431 -2.72 4.31 28.64
CA TYR A 431 -1.44 4.88 29.09
C TYR A 431 -1.16 6.29 28.56
N ARG A 432 -2.08 6.86 27.78
CA ARG A 432 -1.84 8.10 27.02
C ARG A 432 -2.40 9.34 27.71
N MET A 433 -3.59 9.23 28.29
CA MET A 433 -4.37 10.37 28.71
C MET A 433 -4.53 10.41 30.22
N HIS A 434 -4.63 11.64 30.77
CA HIS A 434 -5.06 11.84 32.13
C HIS A 434 -6.51 11.34 32.32
N GLU A 435 -6.82 10.74 33.48
CA GLU A 435 -8.12 10.15 33.79
C GLU A 435 -9.29 11.08 33.47
N GLN A 436 -9.24 12.35 33.90
CA GLN A 436 -10.28 13.35 33.63
C GLN A 436 -10.52 13.63 32.14
N ILE A 437 -9.50 13.43 31.26
CA ILE A 437 -9.65 13.62 29.82
C ILE A 437 -10.29 12.40 29.18
N MET A 438 -9.94 11.20 29.63
CA MET A 438 -10.44 9.96 29.06
C MET A 438 -11.83 9.55 29.54
N GLN A 439 -12.23 9.97 30.79
CA GLN A 439 -13.42 9.50 31.48
C GLN A 439 -14.67 9.60 30.61
N PHE A 440 -14.91 10.75 29.98
CA PHE A 440 -16.07 10.92 29.10
C PHE A 440 -16.11 9.88 27.95
N SER A 441 -14.98 9.66 27.30
CA SER A 441 -14.92 8.68 26.20
C SER A 441 -15.03 7.25 26.72
N SER A 442 -14.43 6.95 27.88
CA SER A 442 -14.49 5.66 28.52
C SER A 442 -15.92 5.26 28.85
N ASP A 443 -16.64 6.12 29.56
CA ASP A 443 -18.01 5.88 29.99
C ASP A 443 -19.00 5.80 28.80
N HIS A 444 -18.75 6.55 27.74
CA HIS A 444 -19.70 6.68 26.63
C HIS A 444 -19.52 5.65 25.52
N PHE A 445 -18.29 5.20 25.28
CA PHE A 445 -17.96 4.35 24.13
C PHE A 445 -17.30 3.02 24.48
N TYR A 446 -16.84 2.84 25.74
CA TYR A 446 -16.00 1.69 26.10
C TYR A 446 -16.39 1.03 27.43
N ASP A 447 -17.62 1.25 27.89
CA ASP A 447 -18.21 0.66 29.09
C ASP A 447 -17.45 0.95 30.41
N GLY A 448 -16.76 2.10 30.49
CA GLY A 448 -15.99 2.54 31.64
C GLY A 448 -14.55 2.02 31.59
#